data_548a81b8b8190e3b045adc5cabdfc9d1
#
_entry.id   548a81b8b8190e3b045adc5cabdfc9d1
#
_cell.length_a   1.000
_cell.length_b   1.000
_cell.length_c   1.000
_cell.angle_alpha   90.00
_cell.angle_beta   90.00
_cell.angle_gamma   90.00
#
_symmetry.space_group_name_H-M   'P 1'
#
loop_
_entity.id
_entity.type
_entity.pdbx_description
1 polymer ?
#
loop_
_entity_poly.entity_id
_entity_poly.type
_entity_poly.pdbx_seq_one_letter_code
_entity_poly.pdbx_strand_id
1 'polypeptide(L)'
;MGLISHPVKLKNLVEQYNIKNFVESGTGSGDSMKVIVESGLFDNFHGIELDEEMYDDLVDRFPDVVNFYNGYSKDEMPNVLNNIDDSPTLFWLDAHFPGSDYQGLAYDSEKDDEKRIPLQVELKIISENRDISKDII
;
A
#
# COMPACT_ATOMS: atom_id res chain seq x y z
N MET A 1 2.96 -10.64 -5.72
CA MET A 1 2.30 -10.04 -4.56
C MET A 1 2.65 -10.82 -3.31
N GLY A 2 3.34 -10.18 -2.40
CA GLY A 2 3.75 -10.81 -1.16
C GLY A 2 2.61 -10.85 -0.15
N LEU A 3 2.15 -12.03 0.22
CA LEU A 3 1.25 -12.20 1.36
C LEU A 3 2.04 -11.97 2.66
N ILE A 4 1.53 -11.15 3.54
CA ILE A 4 2.02 -11.05 4.91
C ILE A 4 1.62 -12.34 5.63
N SER A 5 2.50 -13.33 5.58
CA SER A 5 2.19 -14.72 5.93
C SER A 5 2.51 -15.11 7.38
N HIS A 6 2.99 -14.15 8.20
CA HIS A 6 3.42 -14.45 9.56
C HIS A 6 2.74 -13.55 10.60
N PRO A 7 1.47 -13.84 10.99
CA PRO A 7 0.70 -12.98 11.89
C PRO A 7 1.36 -12.74 13.24
N VAL A 8 2.11 -13.73 13.77
CA VAL A 8 2.84 -13.58 15.05
C VAL A 8 3.98 -12.57 14.93
N LYS A 9 4.75 -12.61 13.84
CA LYS A 9 5.84 -11.65 13.60
C LYS A 9 5.29 -10.24 13.37
N LEU A 10 4.19 -10.13 12.62
CA LEU A 10 3.52 -8.87 12.40
C LEU A 10 3.03 -8.26 13.72
N LYS A 11 2.38 -9.05 14.57
CA LYS A 11 1.92 -8.62 15.89
C LYS A 11 3.06 -8.09 16.75
N ASN A 12 4.18 -8.83 16.82
CA ASN A 12 5.34 -8.42 17.59
C ASN A 12 5.93 -7.10 17.08
N LEU A 13 6.00 -6.94 15.75
CA LEU A 13 6.48 -5.72 15.12
C LEU A 13 5.59 -4.52 15.45
N VAL A 14 4.29 -4.68 15.28
CA VAL A 14 3.31 -3.62 15.54
C VAL A 14 3.32 -3.20 17.00
N GLU A 15 3.38 -4.15 17.93
CA GLU A 15 3.43 -3.87 19.37
C GLU A 15 4.76 -3.22 19.79
N GLN A 16 5.89 -3.72 19.27
CA GLN A 16 7.22 -3.20 19.60
C GLN A 16 7.40 -1.74 19.19
N TYR A 17 6.91 -1.37 18.02
CA TYR A 17 7.06 -0.02 17.44
C TYR A 17 5.81 0.83 17.57
N ASN A 18 4.76 0.32 18.23
CA ASN A 18 3.49 1.03 18.45
C ASN A 18 2.87 1.55 17.14
N ILE A 19 2.90 0.72 16.09
CA ILE A 19 2.40 1.06 14.76
C ILE A 19 0.87 1.26 14.81
N LYS A 20 0.38 2.33 14.18
CA LYS A 20 -1.05 2.68 14.13
C LYS A 20 -1.62 2.65 12.73
N ASN A 21 -0.85 3.07 11.73
CA ASN A 21 -1.30 3.16 10.36
C ASN A 21 -0.67 2.06 9.51
N PHE A 22 -1.45 1.54 8.58
CA PHE A 22 -0.98 0.64 7.53
C PHE A 22 -1.22 1.28 6.16
N VAL A 23 -0.17 1.34 5.35
CA VAL A 23 -0.22 1.85 3.97
C VAL A 23 0.34 0.79 3.04
N GLU A 24 -0.42 0.41 2.02
CA GLU A 24 -0.02 -0.55 1.00
C GLU A 24 -0.06 0.10 -0.38
N SER A 25 1.01 -0.05 -1.16
CA SER A 25 0.98 0.24 -2.59
C SER A 25 0.92 -1.06 -3.38
N GLY A 26 0.10 -1.09 -4.43
CA GLY A 26 -0.15 -2.32 -5.21
C GLY A 26 -1.04 -3.31 -4.45
N THR A 27 -2.20 -2.86 -4.01
CA THR A 27 -3.13 -3.69 -3.20
C THR A 27 -3.62 -4.95 -3.95
N GLY A 28 -3.76 -4.85 -5.27
CA GLY A 28 -4.14 -5.98 -6.11
C GLY A 28 -5.50 -6.57 -5.73
N SER A 29 -5.56 -7.89 -5.54
CA SER A 29 -6.78 -8.60 -5.12
C SER A 29 -7.25 -8.29 -3.70
N GLY A 30 -6.44 -7.60 -2.91
CA GLY A 30 -6.76 -7.26 -1.51
C GLY A 30 -6.52 -8.38 -0.50
N ASP A 31 -5.82 -9.45 -0.88
CA ASP A 31 -5.59 -10.58 0.02
C ASP A 31 -4.74 -10.18 1.23
N SER A 32 -3.67 -9.39 1.01
CA SER A 32 -2.85 -8.83 2.10
C SER A 32 -3.66 -7.88 2.96
N MET A 33 -4.41 -6.97 2.33
CA MET A 33 -5.25 -6.00 3.03
C MET A 33 -6.29 -6.69 3.92
N LYS A 34 -6.91 -7.77 3.44
CA LYS A 34 -7.85 -8.56 4.24
C LYS A 34 -7.21 -9.10 5.50
N VAL A 35 -6.05 -9.73 5.40
CA VAL A 35 -5.31 -10.26 6.56
C VAL A 35 -4.98 -9.15 7.56
N ILE A 36 -4.54 -8.00 7.07
CA ILE A 36 -4.18 -6.83 7.89
C ILE A 36 -5.40 -6.26 8.62
N VAL A 37 -6.51 -6.08 7.93
CA VAL A 37 -7.76 -5.58 8.53
C VAL A 37 -8.29 -6.56 9.59
N GLU A 38 -8.33 -7.85 9.27
CA GLU A 38 -8.80 -8.89 10.19
C GLU A 38 -7.89 -9.10 11.39
N SER A 39 -6.62 -8.70 11.32
CA SER A 39 -5.68 -8.79 12.45
C SER A 39 -6.08 -7.92 13.65
N GLY A 40 -6.79 -6.83 13.42
CA GLY A 40 -7.16 -5.87 14.47
C GLY A 40 -5.98 -5.11 15.08
N LEU A 41 -4.81 -5.11 14.41
CA LEU A 41 -3.57 -4.54 14.95
C LEU A 41 -3.38 -3.05 14.63
N PHE A 42 -4.10 -2.52 13.63
CA PHE A 42 -3.94 -1.16 13.14
C PHE A 42 -5.22 -0.35 13.33
N ASP A 43 -5.08 0.97 13.43
CA ASP A 43 -6.21 1.88 13.59
C ASP A 43 -6.69 2.43 12.24
N ASN A 44 -5.78 2.60 11.27
CA ASN A 44 -6.07 3.19 9.97
C ASN A 44 -5.41 2.39 8.84
N PHE A 45 -6.12 2.30 7.71
CA PHE A 45 -5.71 1.52 6.54
C PHE A 45 -5.83 2.35 5.28
N HIS A 46 -4.78 2.29 4.43
CA HIS A 46 -4.73 2.98 3.13
C HIS A 46 -4.16 2.04 2.08
N GLY A 47 -4.78 1.98 0.91
CA GLY A 47 -4.34 1.14 -0.20
C GLY A 47 -4.35 1.89 -1.52
N ILE A 48 -3.31 1.70 -2.32
CA ILE A 48 -3.21 2.26 -3.67
C ILE A 48 -3.31 1.12 -4.68
N GLU A 49 -4.22 1.24 -5.64
CA GLU A 49 -4.42 0.27 -6.73
C GLU A 49 -4.53 0.99 -8.06
N LEU A 50 -3.74 0.54 -9.03
CA LEU A 50 -3.71 1.11 -10.39
C LEU A 50 -4.91 0.68 -11.22
N ASP A 51 -5.31 -0.57 -11.10
CA ASP A 51 -6.38 -1.18 -11.89
C ASP A 51 -7.75 -0.70 -11.38
N GLU A 52 -8.53 -0.07 -12.25
CA GLU A 52 -9.82 0.52 -11.90
C GLU A 52 -10.86 -0.55 -11.48
N GLU A 53 -10.89 -1.70 -12.15
CA GLU A 53 -11.83 -2.78 -11.78
C GLU A 53 -11.50 -3.37 -10.41
N MET A 54 -10.22 -3.57 -10.12
CA MET A 54 -9.78 -4.02 -8.80
C MET A 54 -10.04 -2.97 -7.73
N TYR A 55 -9.79 -1.71 -8.03
CA TYR A 55 -10.10 -0.61 -7.11
C TYR A 55 -11.60 -0.60 -6.75
N ASP A 56 -12.48 -0.71 -7.73
CA ASP A 56 -13.94 -0.76 -7.49
C ASP A 56 -14.33 -1.95 -6.62
N ASP A 57 -13.78 -3.14 -6.90
CA ASP A 57 -14.00 -4.35 -6.08
C ASP A 57 -13.50 -4.16 -4.64
N LEU A 58 -12.33 -3.55 -4.46
CA LEU A 58 -11.75 -3.28 -3.14
C LEU A 58 -12.62 -2.32 -2.32
N VAL A 59 -13.10 -1.24 -2.94
CA VAL A 59 -14.00 -0.28 -2.27
C VAL A 59 -15.29 -0.96 -1.81
N ASP A 60 -15.85 -1.84 -2.62
CA ASP A 60 -17.07 -2.59 -2.27
C ASP A 60 -16.83 -3.62 -1.16
N ARG A 61 -15.66 -4.26 -1.14
CA ARG A 61 -15.32 -5.30 -0.15
C ARG A 61 -14.90 -4.75 1.21
N PHE A 62 -14.37 -3.54 1.28
CA PHE A 62 -13.88 -2.90 2.51
C PHE A 62 -14.57 -1.55 2.76
N PRO A 63 -15.92 -1.49 2.80
CA PRO A 63 -16.63 -0.24 2.95
C PRO A 63 -16.32 0.42 4.30
N ASP A 64 -16.00 1.71 4.27
CA ASP A 64 -15.74 2.54 5.46
C ASP A 64 -14.59 2.06 6.38
N VAL A 65 -13.81 1.06 5.96
CA VAL A 65 -12.68 0.52 6.74
C VAL A 65 -11.35 0.95 6.17
N VAL A 66 -11.19 0.84 4.85
CA VAL A 66 -9.94 1.16 4.15
C VAL A 66 -10.14 2.35 3.22
N ASN A 67 -9.20 3.27 3.24
CA ASN A 67 -9.15 4.36 2.27
C ASN A 67 -8.36 3.91 1.04
N PHE A 68 -9.05 3.74 -0.09
CA PHE A 68 -8.41 3.36 -1.34
C PHE A 68 -8.21 4.55 -2.27
N TYR A 69 -7.12 4.48 -3.06
CA TYR A 69 -6.71 5.49 -4.02
C TYR A 69 -6.46 4.79 -5.36
N ASN A 70 -7.10 5.27 -6.42
CA ASN A 70 -6.93 4.69 -7.76
C ASN A 70 -5.95 5.50 -8.59
N GLY A 71 -4.84 4.89 -8.97
CA GLY A 71 -3.81 5.52 -9.80
C GLY A 71 -2.43 4.92 -9.59
N TYR A 72 -1.45 5.51 -10.26
CA TYR A 72 -0.06 5.16 -10.04
C TYR A 72 0.37 5.55 -8.63
N SER A 73 1.13 4.68 -7.98
CA SER A 73 1.56 4.93 -6.60
C SER A 73 2.39 6.20 -6.43
N LYS A 74 3.19 6.58 -7.45
CA LYS A 74 3.94 7.83 -7.45
C LYS A 74 3.03 9.08 -7.42
N ASP A 75 1.84 8.99 -7.99
CA ASP A 75 0.90 10.09 -8.05
C ASP A 75 -0.03 10.12 -6.82
N GLU A 76 -0.39 8.94 -6.30
CA GLU A 76 -1.32 8.81 -5.18
C GLU A 76 -0.64 8.81 -3.80
N MET A 77 0.64 8.45 -3.69
CA MET A 77 1.35 8.48 -2.41
C MET A 77 1.31 9.86 -1.71
N PRO A 78 1.47 11.00 -2.41
CA PRO A 78 1.28 12.30 -1.78
C PRO A 78 -0.11 12.49 -1.18
N ASN A 79 -1.16 11.98 -1.83
CA ASN A 79 -2.54 12.03 -1.31
C ASN A 79 -2.70 11.17 -0.06
N VAL A 80 -2.12 9.99 -0.03
CA VAL A 80 -2.07 9.12 1.17
C VAL A 80 -1.41 9.86 2.32
N LEU A 81 -0.22 10.44 2.10
CA LEU A 81 0.53 11.14 3.14
C LEU A 81 -0.22 12.36 3.69
N ASN A 82 -1.03 13.03 2.86
CA ASN A 82 -1.89 14.13 3.32
C ASN A 82 -3.07 13.67 4.19
N ASN A 83 -3.45 12.40 4.12
CA ASN A 83 -4.60 11.84 4.82
C ASN A 83 -4.25 10.96 6.03
N ILE A 84 -2.96 10.69 6.27
CA ILE A 84 -2.51 10.00 7.48
C ILE A 84 -1.98 11.00 8.50
N ASP A 85 -2.07 10.63 9.78
CA ASP A 85 -1.48 11.42 10.87
C ASP A 85 0.03 11.09 11.06
N ASP A 86 0.65 11.70 12.06
CA ASP A 86 2.07 11.50 12.38
C ASP A 86 2.33 10.25 13.23
N SER A 87 1.32 9.41 13.45
CA SER A 87 1.50 8.15 14.18
C SER A 87 2.41 7.18 13.41
N PRO A 88 3.15 6.32 14.11
CA PRO A 88 3.99 5.33 13.47
C PRO A 88 3.23 4.50 12.43
N THR A 89 3.79 4.38 11.25
CA THR A 89 3.16 3.78 10.06
C THR A 89 4.01 2.64 9.53
N LEU A 90 3.35 1.54 9.16
CA LEU A 90 3.94 0.47 8.36
C LEU A 90 3.59 0.70 6.90
N PHE A 91 4.60 0.93 6.08
CA PHE A 91 4.49 1.01 4.63
C PHE A 91 4.86 -0.33 3.99
N TRP A 92 3.91 -0.93 3.29
CA TRP A 92 4.12 -2.15 2.49
C TRP A 92 4.11 -1.77 1.01
N LEU A 93 5.29 -1.59 0.44
CA LEU A 93 5.47 -1.06 -0.91
C LEU A 93 5.68 -2.20 -1.91
N ASP A 94 4.61 -2.65 -2.53
CA ASP A 94 4.60 -3.76 -3.49
C ASP A 94 3.99 -3.36 -4.85
N ALA A 95 3.95 -2.05 -5.15
CA ALA A 95 3.47 -1.57 -6.42
C ALA A 95 4.50 -1.85 -7.53
N HIS A 96 4.05 -2.47 -8.58
CA HIS A 96 4.79 -2.63 -9.83
C HIS A 96 3.79 -2.73 -10.98
N PHE A 97 4.23 -2.44 -12.18
CA PHE A 97 3.39 -2.68 -13.34
C PHE A 97 3.15 -4.19 -13.47
N PRO A 98 1.91 -4.62 -13.75
CA PRO A 98 1.58 -6.05 -13.74
C PRO A 98 2.46 -6.88 -14.66
N GLY A 99 2.94 -8.04 -14.17
CA GLY A 99 3.85 -8.93 -14.91
C GLY A 99 3.18 -9.88 -15.89
N SER A 100 1.85 -9.88 -15.97
CA SER A 100 1.08 -10.69 -16.92
C SER A 100 -0.12 -9.86 -17.39
N ASP A 101 -0.79 -10.29 -18.44
CA ASP A 101 -1.90 -9.62 -19.14
C ASP A 101 -3.02 -9.08 -18.23
N TYR A 102 -2.67 -8.09 -17.47
CA TYR A 102 -3.55 -7.38 -16.59
C TYR A 102 -4.25 -6.32 -17.42
N GLN A 103 -5.53 -6.44 -17.63
CA GLN A 103 -6.27 -5.58 -18.57
C GLN A 103 -5.58 -5.46 -19.97
N GLY A 104 -4.88 -6.50 -20.41
CA GLY A 104 -4.12 -6.47 -21.65
C GLY A 104 -2.81 -5.68 -21.61
N LEU A 105 -2.33 -5.33 -20.42
CA LEU A 105 -1.07 -4.60 -20.21
C LEU A 105 0.02 -5.57 -19.74
N ALA A 106 1.03 -5.80 -20.56
CA ALA A 106 2.20 -6.59 -20.19
C ALA A 106 3.21 -5.72 -19.43
N TYR A 107 3.95 -6.33 -18.48
CA TYR A 107 5.01 -5.66 -17.71
C TYR A 107 5.98 -4.86 -18.59
N ASP A 108 6.43 -5.45 -19.69
CA ASP A 108 7.36 -4.84 -20.63
C ASP A 108 6.72 -3.77 -21.53
N SER A 109 5.39 -3.58 -21.49
CA SER A 109 4.72 -2.54 -22.26
C SER A 109 4.88 -1.14 -21.65
N GLU A 110 5.12 -1.04 -20.34
CA GLU A 110 5.43 0.22 -19.69
C GLU A 110 6.93 0.49 -19.75
N LYS A 111 7.30 1.58 -20.38
CA LYS A 111 8.70 2.00 -20.58
C LYS A 111 9.18 3.01 -19.55
N ASP A 112 8.26 3.65 -18.84
CA ASP A 112 8.58 4.57 -17.77
C ASP A 112 8.92 3.76 -16.50
N ASP A 113 10.19 3.76 -16.11
CA ASP A 113 10.66 2.99 -14.96
C ASP A 113 10.02 3.44 -13.63
N GLU A 114 9.67 4.73 -13.51
CA GLU A 114 8.96 5.24 -12.32
C GLU A 114 7.56 4.68 -12.18
N LYS A 115 6.93 4.28 -13.28
CA LYS A 115 5.61 3.64 -13.29
C LYS A 115 5.72 2.12 -13.17
N ARG A 116 6.73 1.53 -13.82
CA ARG A 116 6.92 0.08 -13.88
C ARG A 116 7.44 -0.49 -12.55
N ILE A 117 8.41 0.20 -11.94
CA ILE A 117 9.03 -0.19 -10.67
C ILE A 117 9.12 1.05 -9.78
N PRO A 118 8.03 1.45 -9.11
CA PRO A 118 7.94 2.75 -8.47
C PRO A 118 8.60 2.84 -7.09
N LEU A 119 9.14 1.75 -6.53
CA LEU A 119 9.65 1.68 -5.15
C LEU A 119 10.60 2.83 -4.81
N GLN A 120 11.54 3.15 -5.70
CA GLN A 120 12.52 4.22 -5.45
C GLN A 120 11.85 5.60 -5.35
N VAL A 121 10.85 5.85 -6.20
CA VAL A 121 10.09 7.09 -6.20
C VAL A 121 9.20 7.17 -4.97
N GLU A 122 8.54 6.08 -4.60
CA GLU A 122 7.72 6.00 -3.37
C GLU A 122 8.55 6.32 -2.13
N LEU A 123 9.72 5.69 -1.98
CA LEU A 123 10.63 5.93 -0.85
C LEU A 123 11.07 7.40 -0.79
N LYS A 124 11.37 8.00 -1.94
CA LYS A 124 11.73 9.42 -2.02
C LYS A 124 10.56 10.31 -1.57
N ILE A 125 9.37 10.08 -2.11
CA ILE A 125 8.16 10.85 -1.74
C ILE A 125 7.90 10.76 -0.24
N ILE A 126 7.93 9.57 0.33
CA ILE A 126 7.69 9.35 1.76
C ILE A 126 8.73 10.09 2.59
N SER A 127 10.02 9.92 2.30
CA SER A 127 11.09 10.51 3.09
C SER A 127 11.18 12.05 3.00
N GLU A 128 10.77 12.62 1.87
CA GLU A 128 10.79 14.09 1.68
C GLU A 128 9.56 14.78 2.30
N ASN A 129 8.46 14.06 2.52
CA ASN A 129 7.18 14.65 2.96
C ASN A 129 6.74 14.20 4.36
N ARG A 130 7.54 13.37 5.04
CA ARG A 130 7.20 12.83 6.34
C ARG A 130 8.44 12.56 7.19
N ASP A 131 8.33 12.75 8.50
CA ASP A 131 9.32 12.24 9.45
C ASP A 131 9.13 10.71 9.60
N ILE A 132 10.04 9.95 8.99
CA ILE A 132 10.02 8.48 8.97
C ILE A 132 10.73 7.83 10.17
N SER A 133 11.18 8.61 11.14
CA SER A 133 11.97 8.08 12.27
C SER A 133 11.24 7.03 13.12
N LYS A 134 9.91 7.01 13.03
CA LYS A 134 9.04 6.08 13.77
C LYS A 134 8.35 5.06 12.86
N ASP A 135 8.56 5.15 11.57
CA ASP A 135 7.92 4.31 10.57
C ASP A 135 8.73 3.05 10.27
N ILE A 136 8.07 2.08 9.68
CA ILE A 136 8.69 0.88 9.09
C ILE A 136 8.32 0.83 7.62
N ILE A 137 9.30 0.59 6.77
CA ILE A 137 9.14 0.51 5.32
C ILE A 137 9.72 -0.81 4.83
#